data_14e354a2dc1840e4e714a34814639786
#
_entry.id   14e354a2dc1840e4e714a34814639786
#
_cell.length_a   1.000
_cell.length_b   1.000
_cell.length_c   1.000
_cell.angle_alpha   90.00
_cell.angle_beta   90.00
_cell.angle_gamma   90.00
#
_symmetry.space_group_name_H-M   'P 1'
#
loop_
_entity.id
_entity.type
_entity.pdbx_description
1 polymer ?
#
loop_
_entity_poly.entity_id
_entity_poly.type
_entity_poly.pdbx_seq_one_letter_code
_entity_poly.pdbx_strand_id
1 'polypeptide(L)'
;MNEMKYPPCAEDGVEIKKTCCGICNQYSHCGVDAYVKDGKVIHIEGSADNPRTHGRLCPRGAALRQYVYNKDRILYPMKRIGEKGEGKFERISWDEAYATIAEKLNGYKAEFGAQSVSFFAGYSKWFRPPLQRLACSFGSPNYLTEGSTCQEAHKMAWWLVFGDMAGADSANADVVMIWSRNPFFSNLDNNRMYYDLFEQGKRFIVIDPRKTSFSQKAWLHLQPRPGTDGALALGMANVIIRENLYDRDFVSNYVSGFEEFSAMVMDYPPERAEALTGVPADKIILAARTYASAKPAALLTSASPVLHHVNGVQNYRAVVSLVALTGNYDITGGNRVLPAGYLHVSGFTPCNEAAYSGSFHFDVPAIGHKEFPVWKEFIPDQGQAMLLPKYILEGKPYPIKAVFGMGLNHMMWPDSNYMLKALRELDFFVDVDLFTSESTRYADILLPACTSLERSDVKIFSDGYVQCFPPAIKPLGESRHDIQIIFELAKALG
;
A
#
# COMPACT_ATOMS: atom_id res chain seq x y z
N MET A 1 -42.43 -15.28 -16.18
CA MET A 1 -41.06 -15.12 -15.61
C MET A 1 -41.22 -15.41 -14.13
N ASN A 2 -40.64 -16.52 -13.63
CA ASN A 2 -40.62 -16.77 -12.19
C ASN A 2 -39.80 -15.66 -11.54
N GLU A 3 -40.41 -14.90 -10.62
CA GLU A 3 -39.66 -13.92 -9.82
C GLU A 3 -38.61 -14.69 -9.01
N MET A 4 -37.34 -14.38 -9.28
CA MET A 4 -36.23 -14.97 -8.55
C MET A 4 -36.32 -14.52 -7.09
N LYS A 5 -36.37 -15.48 -6.16
CA LYS A 5 -36.37 -15.18 -4.72
C LYS A 5 -35.11 -14.41 -4.35
N TYR A 6 -35.21 -13.49 -3.43
CA TYR A 6 -34.06 -12.72 -2.95
C TYR A 6 -33.75 -13.05 -1.48
N PRO A 7 -32.52 -13.49 -1.13
CA PRO A 7 -31.44 -13.83 -2.04
C PRO A 7 -31.74 -15.04 -2.91
N PRO A 8 -31.12 -15.20 -4.12
CA PRO A 8 -31.27 -16.37 -4.95
C PRO A 8 -30.89 -17.64 -4.18
N CYS A 9 -31.53 -18.77 -4.45
CA CYS A 9 -31.26 -20.02 -3.74
C CYS A 9 -31.01 -21.21 -4.71
N ALA A 10 -30.58 -22.34 -4.17
CA ALA A 10 -30.25 -23.53 -4.95
C ALA A 10 -31.45 -24.05 -5.79
N GLU A 11 -32.69 -23.86 -5.34
CA GLU A 11 -33.91 -24.22 -6.07
C GLU A 11 -34.03 -23.45 -7.39
N ASP A 12 -33.36 -22.28 -7.51
CA ASP A 12 -33.31 -21.49 -8.72
C ASP A 12 -32.19 -21.95 -9.69
N GLY A 13 -31.51 -23.05 -9.39
CA GLY A 13 -30.34 -23.54 -10.12
C GLY A 13 -29.10 -22.67 -9.89
N VAL A 14 -28.98 -22.08 -8.72
CA VAL A 14 -27.89 -21.22 -8.31
C VAL A 14 -26.92 -21.97 -7.43
N GLU A 15 -25.63 -21.89 -7.77
CA GLU A 15 -24.53 -22.41 -6.95
C GLU A 15 -23.90 -21.25 -6.13
N ILE A 16 -23.73 -21.44 -4.81
CA ILE A 16 -23.05 -20.46 -3.96
C ILE A 16 -21.57 -20.84 -3.87
N LYS A 17 -20.68 -19.97 -4.36
CA LYS A 17 -19.24 -20.15 -4.29
C LYS A 17 -18.60 -19.16 -3.32
N LYS A 18 -17.85 -19.70 -2.36
CA LYS A 18 -17.13 -18.90 -1.38
C LYS A 18 -15.81 -18.46 -1.94
N THR A 19 -15.58 -17.14 -1.94
CA THR A 19 -14.35 -16.52 -2.46
C THR A 19 -14.06 -15.21 -1.70
N CYS A 20 -13.33 -14.27 -2.27
CA CYS A 20 -13.00 -12.99 -1.63
C CYS A 20 -13.18 -11.78 -2.54
N CYS A 21 -13.34 -10.65 -1.90
CA CYS A 21 -13.19 -9.34 -2.50
C CYS A 21 -11.71 -8.93 -2.48
N GLY A 22 -11.07 -8.85 -3.65
CA GLY A 22 -9.68 -8.46 -3.79
C GLY A 22 -9.43 -6.94 -3.94
N ILE A 23 -10.46 -6.08 -3.87
CA ILE A 23 -10.32 -4.66 -4.19
C ILE A 23 -9.39 -3.92 -3.20
N CYS A 24 -9.48 -4.19 -1.90
CA CYS A 24 -8.62 -3.59 -0.88
C CYS A 24 -7.27 -4.29 -0.70
N ASN A 25 -7.13 -5.45 -1.30
CA ASN A 25 -5.93 -6.23 -1.47
C ASN A 25 -5.10 -6.53 -0.20
N GLN A 26 -4.69 -5.55 0.57
CA GLN A 26 -3.72 -5.76 1.65
C GLN A 26 -4.36 -6.04 3.01
N TYR A 27 -5.54 -5.48 3.28
CA TYR A 27 -6.04 -5.44 4.64
C TYR A 27 -7.16 -6.44 4.92
N SER A 28 -8.23 -6.42 4.17
CA SER A 28 -9.43 -7.10 4.61
C SER A 28 -9.73 -8.43 3.91
N HIS A 29 -9.43 -8.58 2.61
CA HIS A 29 -9.84 -9.75 1.81
C HIS A 29 -11.19 -10.29 2.30
N CYS A 30 -12.23 -9.42 2.26
CA CYS A 30 -13.54 -9.76 2.79
C CYS A 30 -14.06 -11.03 2.15
N GLY A 31 -14.53 -11.98 2.94
CA GLY A 31 -15.18 -13.18 2.44
C GLY A 31 -16.45 -12.84 1.66
N VAL A 32 -16.65 -13.49 0.54
CA VAL A 32 -17.76 -13.29 -0.40
C VAL A 32 -18.42 -14.60 -0.70
N ASP A 33 -19.75 -14.63 -0.57
CA ASP A 33 -20.62 -15.65 -1.13
C ASP A 33 -21.09 -15.17 -2.50
N ALA A 34 -20.54 -15.76 -3.56
CA ALA A 34 -20.87 -15.45 -4.94
C ALA A 34 -21.94 -16.41 -5.43
N TYR A 35 -23.09 -15.89 -5.78
CA TYR A 35 -24.22 -16.64 -6.34
C TYR A 35 -24.02 -16.75 -7.84
N VAL A 36 -23.78 -17.98 -8.30
CA VAL A 36 -23.41 -18.28 -9.70
C VAL A 36 -24.53 -19.08 -10.36
N LYS A 37 -24.97 -18.60 -11.52
CA LYS A 37 -25.91 -19.32 -12.41
C LYS A 37 -25.37 -19.31 -13.83
N ASP A 38 -25.34 -20.46 -14.48
CA ASP A 38 -24.85 -20.63 -15.85
C ASP A 38 -23.42 -20.02 -16.05
N GLY A 39 -22.54 -20.19 -15.02
CA GLY A 39 -21.17 -19.69 -15.02
C GLY A 39 -21.04 -18.18 -14.83
N LYS A 40 -22.12 -17.46 -14.49
CA LYS A 40 -22.12 -16.01 -14.25
C LYS A 40 -22.51 -15.69 -12.82
N VAL A 41 -21.81 -14.74 -12.21
CA VAL A 41 -22.19 -14.19 -10.90
C VAL A 41 -23.42 -13.32 -11.07
N ILE A 42 -24.51 -13.71 -10.42
CA ILE A 42 -25.80 -12.99 -10.47
C ILE A 42 -26.04 -12.13 -9.23
N HIS A 43 -25.45 -12.53 -8.09
CA HIS A 43 -25.56 -11.81 -6.82
C HIS A 43 -24.32 -12.03 -5.95
N ILE A 44 -24.06 -11.11 -5.02
CA ILE A 44 -22.92 -11.15 -4.09
C ILE A 44 -23.39 -10.72 -2.71
N GLU A 45 -22.99 -11.50 -1.71
CA GLU A 45 -23.14 -11.17 -0.30
C GLU A 45 -21.82 -11.36 0.45
N GLY A 46 -21.70 -10.78 1.62
CA GLY A 46 -20.61 -11.08 2.54
C GLY A 46 -20.78 -12.48 3.12
N SER A 47 -19.70 -13.27 3.13
CA SER A 47 -19.72 -14.61 3.70
C SER A 47 -19.80 -14.54 5.22
N ALA A 48 -20.88 -15.06 5.80
CA ALA A 48 -21.09 -15.09 7.24
C ALA A 48 -20.04 -15.95 7.96
N ASP A 49 -19.54 -16.97 7.29
CA ASP A 49 -18.52 -17.88 7.82
C ASP A 49 -17.09 -17.25 7.83
N ASN A 50 -16.94 -16.09 7.20
CA ASN A 50 -15.63 -15.44 7.23
C ASN A 50 -15.33 -14.88 8.62
N PRO A 51 -14.28 -15.38 9.33
CA PRO A 51 -14.01 -15.02 10.72
C PRO A 51 -13.53 -13.59 10.92
N ARG A 52 -13.20 -12.88 9.82
CA ARG A 52 -12.73 -11.50 9.86
C ARG A 52 -13.85 -10.49 9.64
N THR A 53 -14.72 -10.77 8.70
CA THR A 53 -15.75 -9.81 8.28
C THR A 53 -17.16 -10.19 8.69
N HIS A 54 -17.39 -11.46 9.07
CA HIS A 54 -18.68 -11.94 9.59
C HIS A 54 -19.86 -11.47 8.74
N GLY A 55 -19.83 -11.72 7.44
CA GLY A 55 -20.87 -11.33 6.50
C GLY A 55 -20.89 -9.86 6.07
N ARG A 56 -19.96 -9.03 6.55
CA ARG A 56 -19.94 -7.61 6.20
C ARG A 56 -19.19 -7.34 4.90
N LEU A 57 -19.78 -6.48 4.06
CA LEU A 57 -19.15 -5.91 2.88
C LEU A 57 -19.30 -4.38 2.89
N CYS A 58 -18.29 -3.69 2.40
CA CYS A 58 -18.41 -2.26 2.08
C CYS A 58 -19.11 -2.07 0.72
N PRO A 59 -19.53 -0.86 0.35
CA PRO A 59 -20.16 -0.59 -0.96
C PRO A 59 -19.34 -1.07 -2.16
N ARG A 60 -18.00 -1.02 -2.09
CA ARG A 60 -17.13 -1.54 -3.17
C ARG A 60 -17.22 -3.06 -3.30
N GLY A 61 -17.22 -3.78 -2.18
CA GLY A 61 -17.40 -5.24 -2.17
C GLY A 61 -18.78 -5.67 -2.66
N ALA A 62 -19.83 -4.96 -2.25
CA ALA A 62 -21.19 -5.20 -2.73
C ALA A 62 -21.34 -4.96 -4.24
N ALA A 63 -20.58 -4.00 -4.79
CA ALA A 63 -20.56 -3.70 -6.22
C ALA A 63 -19.61 -4.59 -7.06
N LEU A 64 -19.04 -5.65 -6.48
CA LEU A 64 -18.02 -6.48 -7.14
C LEU A 64 -18.51 -7.11 -8.46
N ARG A 65 -19.81 -7.45 -8.56
CA ARG A 65 -20.42 -7.93 -9.81
C ARG A 65 -20.31 -6.89 -10.94
N GLN A 66 -20.56 -5.61 -10.65
CA GLN A 66 -20.46 -4.52 -11.62
C GLN A 66 -19.01 -4.30 -12.07
N TYR A 67 -18.07 -4.49 -11.15
CA TYR A 67 -16.64 -4.46 -11.42
C TYR A 67 -16.22 -5.58 -12.37
N VAL A 68 -16.65 -6.81 -12.13
CA VAL A 68 -16.31 -7.98 -12.97
C VAL A 68 -16.88 -7.86 -14.39
N TYR A 69 -18.12 -7.43 -14.54
CA TYR A 69 -18.81 -7.33 -15.84
C TYR A 69 -18.82 -5.91 -16.40
N ASN A 70 -17.90 -5.05 -15.99
CA ASN A 70 -17.79 -3.73 -16.56
C ASN A 70 -17.43 -3.82 -18.05
N LYS A 71 -18.11 -3.03 -18.88
CA LYS A 71 -17.91 -2.99 -20.35
C LYS A 71 -16.51 -2.50 -20.76
N ASP A 72 -15.85 -1.74 -19.90
CA ASP A 72 -14.55 -1.15 -20.16
C ASP A 72 -13.38 -2.07 -19.73
N ARG A 73 -13.68 -3.35 -19.39
CA ARG A 73 -12.64 -4.32 -19.06
C ARG A 73 -11.81 -4.71 -20.28
N ILE A 74 -10.51 -4.79 -20.08
CA ILE A 74 -9.59 -5.41 -21.03
C ILE A 74 -9.79 -6.92 -20.93
N LEU A 75 -10.24 -7.56 -22.02
CA LEU A 75 -10.57 -8.98 -22.06
C LEU A 75 -9.66 -9.80 -22.96
N TYR A 76 -8.85 -9.15 -23.77
CA TYR A 76 -7.96 -9.78 -24.75
C TYR A 76 -6.62 -9.06 -24.76
N PRO A 77 -5.51 -9.75 -25.13
CA PRO A 77 -4.26 -9.06 -25.43
C PRO A 77 -4.45 -8.10 -26.59
N MET A 78 -3.89 -6.91 -26.49
CA MET A 78 -4.06 -5.88 -27.50
C MET A 78 -2.74 -5.18 -27.81
N LYS A 79 -2.55 -4.77 -29.06
CA LYS A 79 -1.38 -4.04 -29.56
C LYS A 79 -1.81 -2.68 -30.09
N ARG A 80 -1.04 -1.67 -29.82
CA ARG A 80 -1.29 -0.31 -30.31
C ARG A 80 -1.11 -0.23 -31.83
N ILE A 81 -2.06 0.43 -32.48
CA ILE A 81 -2.06 0.66 -33.94
C ILE A 81 -2.04 2.15 -34.31
N GLY A 82 -2.14 3.06 -33.34
CA GLY A 82 -2.09 4.50 -33.51
C GLY A 82 -0.90 5.13 -32.79
N GLU A 83 -0.90 6.45 -32.75
CA GLU A 83 0.07 7.21 -31.98
C GLU A 83 -0.11 7.00 -30.47
N LYS A 84 0.98 7.12 -29.70
CA LYS A 84 0.90 7.03 -28.23
C LYS A 84 -0.04 8.10 -27.68
N GLY A 85 -1.01 7.67 -26.87
CA GLY A 85 -2.03 8.53 -26.28
C GLY A 85 -3.35 8.56 -27.05
N GLU A 86 -3.43 8.07 -28.29
CA GLU A 86 -4.71 7.96 -29.02
C GLU A 86 -5.63 6.88 -28.43
N GLY A 87 -5.07 5.85 -27.81
CA GLY A 87 -5.83 4.74 -27.24
C GLY A 87 -6.44 3.81 -28.31
N LYS A 88 -5.81 3.69 -29.46
CA LYS A 88 -6.23 2.81 -30.56
C LYS A 88 -5.45 1.49 -30.49
N PHE A 89 -6.19 0.41 -30.36
CA PHE A 89 -5.62 -0.94 -30.22
C PHE A 89 -6.33 -1.94 -31.12
N GLU A 90 -5.58 -2.96 -31.54
CA GLU A 90 -6.12 -4.15 -32.18
C GLU A 90 -5.88 -5.37 -31.30
N ARG A 91 -6.77 -6.35 -31.35
CA ARG A 91 -6.61 -7.62 -30.64
C ARG A 91 -5.52 -8.45 -31.30
N ILE A 92 -4.66 -9.03 -30.48
CA ILE A 92 -3.63 -9.99 -30.89
C ILE A 92 -3.76 -11.28 -30.06
N SER A 93 -3.01 -12.32 -30.42
CA SER A 93 -2.92 -13.54 -29.59
C SER A 93 -1.95 -13.35 -28.42
N TRP A 94 -2.07 -14.21 -27.40
CA TRP A 94 -1.10 -14.26 -26.32
C TRP A 94 0.31 -14.61 -26.80
N ASP A 95 0.43 -15.52 -27.77
CA ASP A 95 1.72 -15.92 -28.34
C ASP A 95 2.40 -14.75 -29.05
N GLU A 96 1.64 -13.99 -29.84
CA GLU A 96 2.15 -12.75 -30.46
C GLU A 96 2.54 -11.70 -29.42
N ALA A 97 1.73 -11.53 -28.38
CA ALA A 97 2.05 -10.59 -27.30
C ALA A 97 3.36 -10.95 -26.61
N TYR A 98 3.53 -12.20 -26.18
CA TYR A 98 4.77 -12.63 -25.53
C TYR A 98 5.98 -12.59 -26.46
N ALA A 99 5.83 -12.99 -27.71
CA ALA A 99 6.93 -12.92 -28.69
C ALA A 99 7.38 -11.47 -28.90
N THR A 100 6.43 -10.54 -29.09
CA THR A 100 6.72 -9.10 -29.25
C THR A 100 7.40 -8.52 -28.01
N ILE A 101 6.89 -8.83 -26.81
CA ILE A 101 7.45 -8.34 -25.55
C ILE A 101 8.87 -8.90 -25.37
N ALA A 102 9.07 -10.20 -25.58
CA ALA A 102 10.37 -10.83 -25.41
C ALA A 102 11.42 -10.30 -26.40
N GLU A 103 11.05 -10.12 -27.65
CA GLU A 103 11.92 -9.51 -28.68
C GLU A 103 12.37 -8.12 -28.25
N LYS A 104 11.43 -7.23 -27.85
CA LYS A 104 11.71 -5.87 -27.45
C LYS A 104 12.58 -5.79 -26.19
N LEU A 105 12.20 -6.52 -25.13
CA LEU A 105 12.95 -6.48 -23.88
C LEU A 105 14.36 -7.04 -24.03
N ASN A 106 14.54 -8.17 -24.73
CA ASN A 106 15.85 -8.76 -25.03
C ASN A 106 16.67 -7.85 -25.94
N GLY A 107 16.05 -7.18 -26.91
CA GLY A 107 16.72 -6.18 -27.75
C GLY A 107 17.27 -5.02 -26.94
N TYR A 108 16.49 -4.42 -26.06
CA TYR A 108 16.96 -3.34 -25.18
C TYR A 108 18.03 -3.83 -24.19
N LYS A 109 17.88 -5.04 -23.66
CA LYS A 109 18.91 -5.65 -22.81
C LYS A 109 20.24 -5.79 -23.55
N ALA A 110 20.22 -6.23 -24.81
CA ALA A 110 21.43 -6.42 -25.62
C ALA A 110 22.10 -5.07 -25.96
N GLU A 111 21.33 -4.03 -26.26
CA GLU A 111 21.83 -2.74 -26.70
C GLU A 111 22.24 -1.81 -25.56
N PHE A 112 21.42 -1.74 -24.49
CA PHE A 112 21.58 -0.75 -23.39
C PHE A 112 21.87 -1.40 -22.03
N GLY A 113 21.91 -2.73 -21.95
CA GLY A 113 22.01 -3.48 -20.69
C GLY A 113 20.64 -3.73 -20.04
N ALA A 114 20.59 -4.74 -19.17
CA ALA A 114 19.33 -5.14 -18.52
C ALA A 114 18.70 -4.04 -17.66
N GLN A 115 19.50 -3.12 -17.12
CA GLN A 115 19.04 -1.96 -16.35
C GLN A 115 18.18 -0.98 -17.16
N SER A 116 18.17 -1.08 -18.49
CA SER A 116 17.32 -0.24 -19.36
C SER A 116 15.85 -0.68 -19.36
N VAL A 117 15.55 -1.81 -18.76
CA VAL A 117 14.19 -2.34 -18.60
C VAL A 117 13.77 -2.23 -17.15
N SER A 118 12.60 -1.65 -16.89
CA SER A 118 12.01 -1.54 -15.56
C SER A 118 10.76 -2.42 -15.43
N PHE A 119 10.61 -3.05 -14.27
CA PHE A 119 9.43 -3.84 -13.90
C PHE A 119 8.71 -3.14 -12.76
N PHE A 120 7.48 -2.71 -13.00
CA PHE A 120 6.69 -1.92 -12.04
C PHE A 120 5.49 -2.71 -11.53
N ALA A 121 5.33 -2.76 -10.20
CA ALA A 121 4.15 -3.28 -9.53
C ALA A 121 3.31 -2.15 -8.91
N GLY A 122 2.05 -2.08 -9.30
CA GLY A 122 1.06 -1.25 -8.64
C GLY A 122 0.73 -1.75 -7.23
N TYR A 123 -0.43 -1.32 -6.71
CA TYR A 123 -0.82 -1.60 -5.32
C TYR A 123 -1.01 -3.10 -5.00
N SER A 124 -1.34 -3.93 -5.97
CA SER A 124 -1.59 -5.37 -5.79
C SER A 124 -0.36 -6.11 -5.28
N LYS A 125 -0.53 -7.02 -4.30
CA LYS A 125 0.58 -7.66 -3.59
C LYS A 125 0.85 -9.10 -4.01
N TRP A 126 -0.15 -9.82 -4.49
CA TRP A 126 -0.03 -11.26 -4.81
C TRP A 126 0.99 -11.60 -5.91
N PHE A 127 1.22 -10.70 -6.86
CA PHE A 127 2.15 -10.92 -7.97
C PHE A 127 3.52 -10.26 -7.77
N ARG A 128 3.72 -9.50 -6.68
CA ARG A 128 4.98 -8.77 -6.46
C ARG A 128 6.20 -9.68 -6.35
N PRO A 129 6.20 -10.75 -5.52
CA PRO A 129 7.35 -11.62 -5.43
C PRO A 129 7.71 -12.29 -6.77
N PRO A 130 6.79 -12.89 -7.55
CA PRO A 130 7.12 -13.42 -8.87
C PRO A 130 7.57 -12.33 -9.86
N LEU A 131 7.03 -11.10 -9.81
CA LEU A 131 7.48 -10.02 -10.69
C LEU A 131 8.91 -9.56 -10.32
N GLN A 132 9.22 -9.43 -9.05
CA GLN A 132 10.57 -9.14 -8.58
C GLN A 132 11.56 -10.23 -9.01
N ARG A 133 11.18 -11.50 -8.85
CA ARG A 133 11.97 -12.62 -9.33
C ARG A 133 12.22 -12.55 -10.85
N LEU A 134 11.20 -12.19 -11.63
CA LEU A 134 11.35 -11.99 -13.06
C LEU A 134 12.35 -10.88 -13.37
N ALA A 135 12.24 -9.71 -12.71
CA ALA A 135 13.16 -8.60 -12.88
C ALA A 135 14.61 -9.02 -12.57
N CYS A 136 14.82 -9.67 -11.43
CA CYS A 136 16.12 -10.18 -11.01
C CYS A 136 16.69 -11.22 -12.01
N SER A 137 15.87 -12.20 -12.42
CA SER A 137 16.32 -13.24 -13.39
C SER A 137 16.60 -12.66 -14.77
N PHE A 138 15.88 -11.62 -15.17
CA PHE A 138 16.17 -10.86 -16.39
C PHE A 138 17.51 -10.11 -16.29
N GLY A 139 17.97 -9.81 -15.08
CA GLY A 139 19.19 -9.07 -14.78
C GLY A 139 18.95 -7.57 -14.54
N SER A 140 17.71 -7.14 -14.40
CA SER A 140 17.39 -5.73 -14.13
C SER A 140 17.37 -5.44 -12.63
N PRO A 141 18.10 -4.39 -12.16
CA PRO A 141 17.99 -3.89 -10.80
C PRO A 141 16.70 -3.08 -10.57
N ASN A 142 15.95 -2.78 -11.63
CA ASN A 142 14.85 -1.84 -11.63
C ASN A 142 13.49 -2.51 -11.41
N TYR A 143 13.37 -3.22 -10.27
CA TYR A 143 12.08 -3.56 -9.70
C TYR A 143 11.56 -2.36 -8.93
N LEU A 144 10.39 -1.86 -9.30
CA LEU A 144 9.78 -0.64 -8.75
C LEU A 144 8.38 -0.94 -8.24
N THR A 145 7.96 -0.22 -7.21
CA THR A 145 6.59 -0.34 -6.70
C THR A 145 5.99 1.02 -6.34
N GLU A 146 4.68 1.07 -6.14
CA GLU A 146 3.99 2.23 -5.57
C GLU A 146 4.43 2.49 -4.11
N GLY A 147 5.11 1.56 -3.47
CA GLY A 147 5.69 1.71 -2.13
C GLY A 147 6.51 2.98 -1.97
N SER A 148 7.13 3.44 -3.07
CA SER A 148 7.89 4.71 -3.14
C SER A 148 7.10 5.94 -2.71
N THR A 149 5.77 5.94 -2.86
CA THR A 149 4.84 7.00 -2.43
C THR A 149 3.84 6.51 -1.40
N CYS A 150 4.10 5.39 -0.73
CA CYS A 150 3.18 4.80 0.22
C CYS A 150 3.92 4.38 1.50
N GLN A 151 3.98 3.10 1.77
CA GLN A 151 4.37 2.56 3.07
C GLN A 151 5.87 2.59 3.34
N GLU A 152 6.74 2.65 2.32
CA GLU A 152 8.18 2.49 2.55
C GLU A 152 8.78 3.65 3.37
N ALA A 153 8.37 4.89 3.10
CA ALA A 153 8.79 6.02 3.93
C ALA A 153 8.26 5.94 5.39
N HIS A 154 7.09 5.33 5.60
CA HIS A 154 6.55 5.02 6.93
C HIS A 154 7.44 4.03 7.67
N LYS A 155 7.82 2.92 7.03
CA LYS A 155 8.77 1.96 7.58
C LYS A 155 10.10 2.64 7.92
N MET A 156 10.65 3.43 7.00
CA MET A 156 11.90 4.16 7.22
C MET A 156 11.85 5.04 8.48
N ALA A 157 10.75 5.75 8.71
CA ALA A 157 10.61 6.59 9.90
C ALA A 157 10.61 5.76 11.20
N TRP A 158 9.93 4.63 11.23
CA TRP A 158 9.96 3.69 12.36
C TRP A 158 11.35 3.07 12.55
N TRP A 159 11.98 2.60 11.49
CA TRP A 159 13.31 2.00 11.56
C TRP A 159 14.38 2.99 12.02
N LEU A 160 14.29 4.24 11.60
CA LEU A 160 15.20 5.30 12.03
C LEU A 160 15.05 5.66 13.52
N VAL A 161 13.92 5.34 14.15
CA VAL A 161 13.67 5.63 15.57
C VAL A 161 13.81 4.37 16.43
N PHE A 162 13.29 3.22 15.99
CA PHE A 162 13.20 2.00 16.80
C PHE A 162 13.90 0.78 16.20
N GLY A 163 14.40 0.85 14.97
CA GLY A 163 14.97 -0.31 14.27
C GLY A 163 13.95 -1.27 13.67
N ASP A 164 12.67 -1.17 14.02
CA ASP A 164 11.58 -1.97 13.46
C ASP A 164 10.23 -1.26 13.60
N MET A 165 9.24 -1.73 12.85
CA MET A 165 7.86 -1.22 12.93
C MET A 165 7.11 -1.80 14.13
N ALA A 166 6.31 -0.95 14.77
CA ALA A 166 5.39 -1.38 15.82
C ALA A 166 3.94 -1.03 15.50
N GLY A 167 3.03 -1.94 15.82
CA GLY A 167 1.59 -1.79 15.64
C GLY A 167 0.88 -1.31 16.89
N ALA A 168 -0.15 -0.48 16.77
CA ALA A 168 -0.94 0.00 17.90
C ALA A 168 -1.81 -1.12 18.51
N ASP A 169 -1.66 -1.39 19.79
CA ASP A 169 -2.54 -2.28 20.57
C ASP A 169 -3.72 -1.47 21.16
N SER A 170 -4.58 -0.98 20.26
CA SER A 170 -5.68 -0.07 20.61
C SER A 170 -6.71 -0.69 21.57
N ALA A 171 -6.87 -1.99 21.56
CA ALA A 171 -7.83 -2.69 22.42
C ALA A 171 -7.46 -2.55 23.91
N ASN A 172 -6.18 -2.69 24.22
CA ASN A 172 -5.66 -2.69 25.58
C ASN A 172 -5.15 -1.32 26.07
N ALA A 173 -5.14 -0.30 25.20
CA ALA A 173 -4.70 1.05 25.55
C ALA A 173 -5.73 1.81 26.39
N ASP A 174 -5.30 2.68 27.32
CA ASP A 174 -6.18 3.61 28.03
C ASP A 174 -6.54 4.82 27.16
N VAL A 175 -5.57 5.27 26.36
CA VAL A 175 -5.73 6.33 25.36
C VAL A 175 -5.20 5.85 24.02
N VAL A 176 -5.96 6.10 22.95
CA VAL A 176 -5.51 5.85 21.58
C VAL A 176 -5.39 7.17 20.83
N MET A 177 -4.17 7.52 20.44
CA MET A 177 -3.92 8.65 19.55
C MET A 177 -3.95 8.17 18.11
N ILE A 178 -4.91 8.66 17.33
CA ILE A 178 -5.10 8.29 15.93
C ILE A 178 -4.62 9.45 15.06
N TRP A 179 -3.55 9.21 14.29
CA TRP A 179 -2.93 10.22 13.45
C TRP A 179 -3.15 9.94 11.97
N SER A 180 -3.91 10.84 11.33
CA SER A 180 -4.20 10.81 9.89
C SER A 180 -4.79 9.49 9.42
N ARG A 181 -5.62 8.84 10.23
CA ARG A 181 -6.30 7.57 9.90
C ARG A 181 -7.77 7.62 10.24
N ASN A 182 -8.58 7.01 9.37
CA ASN A 182 -10.02 6.88 9.58
C ASN A 182 -10.44 5.41 9.64
N PRO A 183 -10.42 4.76 10.81
CA PRO A 183 -10.70 3.33 10.95
C PRO A 183 -12.07 2.91 10.44
N PHE A 184 -13.08 3.79 10.50
CA PHE A 184 -14.43 3.48 10.05
C PHE A 184 -14.55 3.27 8.53
N PHE A 185 -13.63 3.85 7.74
CA PHE A 185 -13.68 3.79 6.29
C PHE A 185 -12.53 3.02 5.64
N SER A 186 -11.40 2.92 6.31
CA SER A 186 -10.20 2.36 5.70
C SER A 186 -9.96 0.89 5.99
N ASN A 187 -10.62 0.31 6.99
CA ASN A 187 -10.37 -1.06 7.39
C ASN A 187 -11.64 -1.73 7.94
N LEU A 188 -12.35 -2.46 7.09
CA LEU A 188 -13.66 -3.03 7.44
C LEU A 188 -13.58 -4.13 8.52
N ASP A 189 -12.52 -4.93 8.54
CA ASP A 189 -12.34 -6.01 9.53
C ASP A 189 -12.14 -5.47 10.94
N ASN A 190 -11.46 -4.32 11.08
CA ASN A 190 -11.20 -3.70 12.37
C ASN A 190 -12.19 -2.60 12.76
N ASN A 191 -13.07 -2.13 11.85
CA ASN A 191 -13.95 -1.01 12.18
C ASN A 191 -14.91 -1.33 13.33
N ARG A 192 -15.37 -2.57 13.45
CA ARG A 192 -16.24 -3.02 14.54
C ARG A 192 -15.55 -2.85 15.90
N MET A 193 -14.27 -3.25 15.99
CA MET A 193 -13.49 -3.07 17.22
C MET A 193 -13.48 -1.60 17.67
N TYR A 194 -13.29 -0.66 16.75
CA TYR A 194 -13.29 0.77 17.11
C TYR A 194 -14.66 1.29 17.53
N TYR A 195 -15.76 0.77 16.96
CA TYR A 195 -17.11 1.06 17.44
C TYR A 195 -17.29 0.54 18.87
N ASP A 196 -16.92 -0.69 19.14
CA ASP A 196 -17.03 -1.30 20.46
C ASP A 196 -16.18 -0.55 21.50
N LEU A 197 -14.97 -0.11 21.13
CA LEU A 197 -14.13 0.71 22.00
C LEU A 197 -14.75 2.08 22.32
N PHE A 198 -15.44 2.71 21.36
CA PHE A 198 -16.20 3.93 21.63
C PHE A 198 -17.36 3.68 22.64
N GLU A 199 -18.13 2.63 22.45
CA GLU A 199 -19.23 2.27 23.36
C GLU A 199 -18.71 1.96 24.78
N GLN A 200 -17.50 1.46 24.90
CA GLN A 200 -16.81 1.23 26.17
C GLN A 200 -16.23 2.51 26.80
N GLY A 201 -16.39 3.67 26.16
CA GLY A 201 -15.88 4.95 26.67
C GLY A 201 -14.38 5.17 26.49
N LYS A 202 -13.73 4.43 25.59
CA LYS A 202 -12.32 4.59 25.26
C LYS A 202 -12.02 6.03 24.81
N ARG A 203 -10.98 6.64 25.35
CA ARG A 203 -10.56 7.98 24.97
C ARG A 203 -9.74 7.97 23.70
N PHE A 204 -10.23 8.66 22.66
CA PHE A 204 -9.53 8.84 21.39
C PHE A 204 -9.09 10.29 21.22
N ILE A 205 -7.81 10.49 20.95
CA ILE A 205 -7.26 11.75 20.44
C ILE A 205 -7.11 11.56 18.93
N VAL A 206 -7.82 12.34 18.13
CA VAL A 206 -7.77 12.22 16.66
C VAL A 206 -7.09 13.45 16.08
N ILE A 207 -6.08 13.21 15.25
CA ILE A 207 -5.33 14.23 14.51
C ILE A 207 -5.61 14.00 13.03
N ASP A 208 -6.48 14.82 12.45
CA ASP A 208 -6.94 14.74 11.06
C ASP A 208 -7.43 16.13 10.63
N PRO A 209 -6.99 16.68 9.49
CA PRO A 209 -7.47 17.98 8.99
C PRO A 209 -8.98 17.99 8.69
N ARG A 210 -9.57 16.81 8.47
CA ARG A 210 -11.00 16.67 8.18
C ARG A 210 -11.82 16.31 9.40
N LYS A 211 -13.04 16.85 9.47
CA LYS A 211 -14.08 16.37 10.39
C LYS A 211 -14.68 15.08 9.84
N THR A 212 -14.14 13.93 10.24
CA THR A 212 -14.66 12.61 9.88
C THR A 212 -15.73 12.16 10.87
N SER A 213 -16.53 11.16 10.50
CA SER A 213 -17.48 10.54 11.44
C SER A 213 -16.81 9.96 12.69
N PHE A 214 -15.53 9.55 12.56
CA PHE A 214 -14.71 9.09 13.67
C PHE A 214 -14.28 10.27 14.56
N SER A 215 -13.70 11.32 13.97
CA SER A 215 -13.19 12.46 14.73
C SER A 215 -14.28 13.27 15.45
N GLN A 216 -15.52 13.26 14.92
CA GLN A 216 -16.66 13.92 15.58
C GLN A 216 -17.09 13.23 16.88
N LYS A 217 -16.79 11.93 17.05
CA LYS A 217 -17.04 11.16 18.27
C LYS A 217 -15.84 11.14 19.21
N ALA A 218 -14.67 11.57 18.75
CA ALA A 218 -13.44 11.55 19.54
C ALA A 218 -13.52 12.47 20.77
N TRP A 219 -12.83 12.07 21.83
CA TRP A 219 -12.69 12.89 23.03
C TRP A 219 -12.00 14.23 22.74
N LEU A 220 -10.98 14.21 21.84
CA LEU A 220 -10.27 15.40 21.39
C LEU A 220 -9.96 15.29 19.90
N HIS A 221 -10.25 16.34 19.13
CA HIS A 221 -9.91 16.44 17.72
C HIS A 221 -9.00 17.63 17.45
N LEU A 222 -7.81 17.37 16.90
CA LEU A 222 -6.85 18.35 16.41
C LEU A 222 -6.88 18.37 14.88
N GLN A 223 -6.99 19.57 14.29
CA GLN A 223 -7.10 19.76 12.83
C GLN A 223 -5.88 20.53 12.31
N PRO A 224 -4.73 19.88 12.08
CA PRO A 224 -3.56 20.57 11.55
C PRO A 224 -3.75 20.93 10.07
N ARG A 225 -3.06 21.98 9.61
CA ARG A 225 -2.86 22.21 8.19
C ARG A 225 -2.11 21.00 7.60
N PRO A 226 -2.51 20.48 6.42
CA PRO A 226 -1.78 19.40 5.78
C PRO A 226 -0.28 19.71 5.63
N GLY A 227 0.58 18.73 5.93
CA GLY A 227 2.04 18.87 5.85
C GLY A 227 2.71 19.48 7.08
N THR A 228 1.96 19.82 8.12
CA THR A 228 2.52 20.41 9.35
C THR A 228 2.55 19.46 10.54
N ASP A 229 2.35 18.18 10.30
CA ASP A 229 2.28 17.13 11.32
C ASP A 229 3.54 17.08 12.20
N GLY A 230 4.72 17.25 11.60
CA GLY A 230 5.98 17.29 12.34
C GLY A 230 6.04 18.44 13.34
N ALA A 231 5.58 19.64 12.96
CA ALA A 231 5.54 20.79 13.87
C ALA A 231 4.55 20.54 15.03
N LEU A 232 3.41 19.90 14.76
CA LEU A 232 2.46 19.51 15.81
C LEU A 232 3.09 18.51 16.78
N ALA A 233 3.75 17.47 16.26
CA ALA A 233 4.42 16.47 17.08
C ALA A 233 5.55 17.08 17.93
N LEU A 234 6.35 17.98 17.37
CA LEU A 234 7.40 18.69 18.11
C LEU A 234 6.82 19.61 19.18
N GLY A 235 5.68 20.28 18.92
CA GLY A 235 4.96 21.04 19.94
C GLY A 235 4.45 20.17 21.10
N MET A 236 3.95 18.98 20.80
CA MET A 236 3.56 18.00 21.82
C MET A 236 4.79 17.50 22.61
N ALA A 237 5.89 17.19 21.92
CA ALA A 237 7.15 16.77 22.54
C ALA A 237 7.72 17.87 23.47
N ASN A 238 7.64 19.16 23.07
CA ASN A 238 8.02 20.29 23.92
C ASN A 238 7.25 20.27 25.26
N VAL A 239 5.94 20.11 25.23
CA VAL A 239 5.13 20.03 26.47
C VAL A 239 5.54 18.83 27.31
N ILE A 240 5.69 17.65 26.70
CA ILE A 240 6.07 16.42 27.40
C ILE A 240 7.40 16.57 28.11
N ILE A 241 8.39 17.17 27.46
CA ILE A 241 9.73 17.36 28.04
C ILE A 241 9.74 18.46 29.09
N ARG A 242 9.17 19.64 28.79
CA ARG A 242 9.14 20.78 29.73
C ARG A 242 8.41 20.45 31.03
N GLU A 243 7.37 19.67 30.98
CA GLU A 243 6.57 19.27 32.12
C GLU A 243 7.04 17.97 32.78
N ASN A 244 8.16 17.41 32.32
CA ASN A 244 8.71 16.14 32.81
C ASN A 244 7.70 14.96 32.75
N LEU A 245 6.87 14.90 31.69
CA LEU A 245 5.88 13.86 31.47
C LEU A 245 6.44 12.66 30.71
N TYR A 246 7.69 12.71 30.24
CA TYR A 246 8.35 11.60 29.56
C TYR A 246 8.69 10.46 30.53
N ASP A 247 8.79 9.25 30.01
CA ASP A 247 9.22 8.08 30.78
C ASP A 247 10.73 8.12 31.01
N ARG A 248 11.14 8.54 32.22
CA ARG A 248 12.55 8.73 32.57
C ARG A 248 13.36 7.44 32.50
N ASP A 249 12.77 6.33 32.94
CA ASP A 249 13.45 5.03 32.97
C ASP A 249 13.65 4.51 31.56
N PHE A 250 12.62 4.61 30.72
CA PHE A 250 12.73 4.22 29.31
C PHE A 250 13.73 5.11 28.57
N VAL A 251 13.63 6.44 28.74
CA VAL A 251 14.52 7.38 28.06
C VAL A 251 15.97 7.18 28.49
N SER A 252 16.27 7.02 29.77
CA SER A 252 17.64 6.86 30.24
C SER A 252 18.29 5.55 29.82
N ASN A 253 17.48 4.48 29.67
CA ASN A 253 18.00 3.15 29.37
C ASN A 253 18.02 2.81 27.88
N TYR A 254 17.12 3.41 27.07
CA TYR A 254 16.88 2.95 25.69
C TYR A 254 16.91 4.06 24.63
N VAL A 255 16.96 5.34 25.01
CA VAL A 255 16.92 6.46 24.04
C VAL A 255 18.29 7.10 23.92
N SER A 256 18.83 7.12 22.73
CA SER A 256 20.04 7.86 22.35
C SER A 256 19.67 9.22 21.74
N GLY A 257 20.46 10.27 22.05
CA GLY A 257 20.25 11.62 21.49
C GLY A 257 19.11 12.40 22.15
N PHE A 258 18.74 12.06 23.38
CA PHE A 258 17.64 12.74 24.09
C PHE A 258 17.96 14.21 24.38
N GLU A 259 19.20 14.55 24.75
CA GLU A 259 19.64 15.90 25.06
C GLU A 259 19.54 16.81 23.82
N GLU A 260 20.04 16.34 22.68
CA GLU A 260 19.99 17.07 21.42
C GLU A 260 18.54 17.24 20.93
N PHE A 261 17.74 16.18 21.04
CA PHE A 261 16.31 16.24 20.72
C PHE A 261 15.59 17.23 21.65
N SER A 262 15.86 17.19 22.94
CA SER A 262 15.28 18.10 23.93
C SER A 262 15.64 19.55 23.63
N ALA A 263 16.89 19.84 23.30
CA ALA A 263 17.31 21.17 22.92
C ALA A 263 16.57 21.67 21.66
N MET A 264 16.44 20.81 20.63
CA MET A 264 15.76 21.15 19.39
C MET A 264 14.27 21.44 19.60
N VAL A 265 13.58 20.64 20.41
CA VAL A 265 12.12 20.83 20.61
C VAL A 265 11.78 22.08 21.45
N MET A 266 12.74 22.66 22.17
CA MET A 266 12.53 23.96 22.86
C MET A 266 12.20 25.07 21.87
N ASP A 267 12.63 24.96 20.62
CA ASP A 267 12.26 25.89 19.55
C ASP A 267 10.81 25.75 19.09
N TYR A 268 10.08 24.75 19.55
CA TYR A 268 8.69 24.48 19.17
C TYR A 268 7.72 24.57 20.36
N PRO A 269 7.64 25.72 21.08
CA PRO A 269 6.62 25.85 22.09
C PRO A 269 5.22 25.78 21.48
N PRO A 270 4.17 25.42 22.26
CA PRO A 270 2.81 25.25 21.76
C PRO A 270 2.29 26.42 20.91
N GLU A 271 2.68 27.65 21.24
CA GLU A 271 2.28 28.86 20.53
C GLU A 271 2.90 28.92 19.10
N ARG A 272 4.16 28.51 18.96
CA ARG A 272 4.80 28.38 17.65
C ARG A 272 4.18 27.24 16.85
N ALA A 273 3.91 26.11 17.50
CA ALA A 273 3.23 25.00 16.86
C ALA A 273 1.83 25.39 16.39
N GLU A 274 1.06 26.19 17.18
CA GLU A 274 -0.21 26.78 16.76
C GLU A 274 -0.05 27.65 15.50
N ALA A 275 0.90 28.55 15.48
CA ALA A 275 1.14 29.43 14.33
C ALA A 275 1.43 28.63 13.04
N LEU A 276 2.19 27.54 13.15
CA LEU A 276 2.55 26.66 12.03
C LEU A 276 1.41 25.75 11.59
N THR A 277 0.69 25.17 12.54
CA THR A 277 -0.27 24.10 12.28
C THR A 277 -1.72 24.57 12.21
N GLY A 278 -2.03 25.72 12.83
CA GLY A 278 -3.40 26.19 13.03
C GLY A 278 -4.16 25.45 14.13
N VAL A 279 -3.51 24.55 14.86
CA VAL A 279 -4.10 23.88 16.03
C VAL A 279 -3.90 24.76 17.26
N PRO A 280 -4.94 25.14 18.02
CA PRO A 280 -4.81 25.96 19.21
C PRO A 280 -3.82 25.38 20.24
N ALA A 281 -2.99 26.24 20.85
CA ALA A 281 -1.94 25.82 21.78
C ALA A 281 -2.50 25.06 22.99
N ASP A 282 -3.65 25.45 23.51
CA ASP A 282 -4.33 24.77 24.60
C ASP A 282 -4.70 23.33 24.26
N LYS A 283 -5.12 23.06 23.00
CA LYS A 283 -5.41 21.71 22.51
C LYS A 283 -4.14 20.89 22.33
N ILE A 284 -3.05 21.49 21.87
CA ILE A 284 -1.73 20.84 21.77
C ILE A 284 -1.28 20.39 23.16
N ILE A 285 -1.35 21.29 24.14
CA ILE A 285 -1.00 21.01 25.54
C ILE A 285 -1.88 19.88 26.11
N LEU A 286 -3.20 19.98 25.89
CA LEU A 286 -4.14 18.96 26.36
C LEU A 286 -3.87 17.58 25.75
N ALA A 287 -3.62 17.52 24.44
CA ALA A 287 -3.29 16.27 23.76
C ALA A 287 -1.98 15.66 24.29
N ALA A 288 -0.93 16.47 24.42
CA ALA A 288 0.37 16.03 24.92
C ALA A 288 0.28 15.48 26.35
N ARG A 289 -0.36 16.21 27.27
CA ARG A 289 -0.55 15.77 28.65
C ARG A 289 -1.36 14.49 28.73
N THR A 290 -2.47 14.40 27.96
CA THR A 290 -3.35 13.23 27.99
C THR A 290 -2.65 11.99 27.46
N TYR A 291 -1.89 12.11 26.35
CA TYR A 291 -1.16 11.00 25.79
C TYR A 291 -0.01 10.53 26.69
N ALA A 292 0.77 11.47 27.23
CA ALA A 292 1.93 11.14 28.05
C ALA A 292 1.58 10.62 29.46
N SER A 293 0.44 11.04 30.02
CA SER A 293 -0.01 10.58 31.34
C SER A 293 -0.74 9.24 31.30
N ALA A 294 -1.15 8.77 30.14
CA ALA A 294 -1.81 7.48 29.99
C ALA A 294 -0.76 6.35 29.88
N LYS A 295 -0.94 5.32 30.69
CA LYS A 295 -0.10 4.10 30.65
C LYS A 295 -1.01 2.88 30.80
N PRO A 296 -1.22 2.17 29.65
CA PRO A 296 -0.59 2.34 28.33
C PRO A 296 -1.33 3.33 27.41
N ALA A 297 -0.59 3.92 26.46
CA ALA A 297 -1.15 4.67 25.35
C ALA A 297 -0.67 4.15 24.00
N ALA A 298 -1.56 4.05 23.01
CA ALA A 298 -1.22 3.59 21.68
C ALA A 298 -1.27 4.71 20.64
N LEU A 299 -0.32 4.71 19.72
CA LEU A 299 -0.30 5.57 18.54
C LEU A 299 -0.70 4.78 17.30
N LEU A 300 -1.87 5.05 16.75
CA LEU A 300 -2.35 4.47 15.50
C LEU A 300 -2.16 5.45 14.35
N THR A 301 -1.30 5.12 13.42
CA THR A 301 -0.97 5.97 12.27
C THR A 301 -1.46 5.39 10.95
N SER A 302 -1.43 6.21 9.90
CA SER A 302 -1.63 5.79 8.51
C SER A 302 -0.32 5.83 7.75
N ALA A 303 -0.19 5.00 6.75
CA ALA A 303 1.02 4.87 5.95
C ALA A 303 1.34 6.10 5.07
N SER A 304 0.37 6.97 4.79
CA SER A 304 0.51 7.90 3.66
C SER A 304 0.34 9.39 4.00
N PRO A 305 -0.70 9.87 4.68
CA PRO A 305 -1.01 11.31 4.68
C PRO A 305 0.09 12.21 5.24
N VAL A 306 0.81 11.75 6.26
CA VAL A 306 1.91 12.51 6.89
C VAL A 306 3.17 12.54 6.01
N LEU A 307 3.26 11.64 5.02
CA LEU A 307 4.45 11.40 4.20
C LEU A 307 4.41 12.06 2.83
N HIS A 308 3.25 12.45 2.32
CA HIS A 308 3.07 12.90 0.94
C HIS A 308 3.57 14.34 0.71
N HIS A 309 4.80 14.60 1.12
CA HIS A 309 5.53 15.84 0.83
C HIS A 309 7.03 15.64 1.04
N VAL A 310 7.84 16.61 0.60
CA VAL A 310 9.32 16.52 0.60
C VAL A 310 9.96 16.27 1.97
N ASN A 311 9.31 16.64 3.06
CA ASN A 311 9.78 16.44 4.44
C ASN A 311 9.07 15.29 5.16
N GLY A 312 8.40 14.39 4.43
CA GLY A 312 7.49 13.39 4.99
C GLY A 312 8.15 12.46 6.01
N VAL A 313 9.33 11.92 5.72
CA VAL A 313 10.04 11.01 6.64
C VAL A 313 10.35 11.71 7.97
N GLN A 314 10.80 12.97 7.94
CA GLN A 314 11.12 13.73 9.15
C GLN A 314 9.86 14.06 9.96
N ASN A 315 8.75 14.44 9.29
CA ASN A 315 7.47 14.62 9.96
C ASN A 315 7.04 13.36 10.70
N TYR A 316 7.16 12.22 10.03
CA TYR A 316 6.75 10.96 10.62
C TYR A 316 7.67 10.54 11.76
N ARG A 317 8.97 10.77 11.66
CA ARG A 317 9.91 10.56 12.78
C ARG A 317 9.52 11.35 14.01
N ALA A 318 9.16 12.63 13.85
CA ALA A 318 8.68 13.46 14.97
C ALA A 318 7.42 12.86 15.63
N VAL A 319 6.48 12.35 14.83
CA VAL A 319 5.27 11.68 15.35
C VAL A 319 5.63 10.42 16.12
N VAL A 320 6.50 9.57 15.57
CA VAL A 320 6.91 8.30 16.19
C VAL A 320 7.76 8.53 17.44
N SER A 321 8.53 9.62 17.50
CA SER A 321 9.32 9.98 18.69
C SER A 321 8.46 10.21 19.95
N LEU A 322 7.17 10.53 19.81
CA LEU A 322 6.25 10.62 20.95
C LEU A 322 6.09 9.28 21.67
N VAL A 323 6.16 8.15 20.94
CA VAL A 323 6.14 6.81 21.52
C VAL A 323 7.39 6.55 22.34
N ALA A 324 8.56 6.96 21.82
CA ALA A 324 9.84 6.84 22.54
C ALA A 324 9.87 7.68 23.82
N LEU A 325 9.42 8.92 23.75
CA LEU A 325 9.37 9.80 24.93
C LEU A 325 8.49 9.24 26.04
N THR A 326 7.39 8.58 25.70
CA THR A 326 6.42 8.12 26.69
C THR A 326 6.60 6.65 27.10
N GLY A 327 7.61 5.95 26.57
CA GLY A 327 7.88 4.54 26.88
C GLY A 327 6.74 3.60 26.47
N ASN A 328 5.88 4.00 25.55
CA ASN A 328 4.76 3.20 25.07
C ASN A 328 5.16 2.22 23.95
N TYR A 329 6.39 1.75 23.94
CA TYR A 329 6.96 0.85 22.94
C TYR A 329 7.10 -0.56 23.51
N ASP A 330 6.65 -1.54 22.74
CA ASP A 330 6.65 -2.99 23.01
C ASP A 330 6.00 -3.41 24.34
N ILE A 331 5.01 -2.66 24.79
CA ILE A 331 4.18 -3.00 25.96
C ILE A 331 2.73 -3.27 25.54
N THR A 332 2.01 -4.06 26.33
CA THR A 332 0.56 -4.28 26.14
C THR A 332 -0.17 -2.96 26.25
N GLY A 333 -1.03 -2.66 25.26
CA GLY A 333 -1.76 -1.40 25.15
C GLY A 333 -0.93 -0.23 24.59
N GLY A 334 0.35 -0.45 24.27
CA GLY A 334 1.21 0.51 23.58
C GLY A 334 1.36 0.19 22.09
N ASN A 335 2.52 0.52 21.54
CA ASN A 335 2.91 0.14 20.18
C ASN A 335 3.79 -1.10 20.25
N ARG A 336 3.25 -2.24 19.82
CA ARG A 336 3.90 -3.55 19.95
C ARG A 336 4.67 -3.92 18.71
N VAL A 337 5.89 -4.41 18.91
CA VAL A 337 6.64 -5.06 17.84
C VAL A 337 5.93 -6.36 17.48
N LEU A 338 5.71 -6.56 16.19
CA LEU A 338 5.12 -7.79 15.70
C LEU A 338 6.15 -8.92 15.85
N PRO A 339 5.78 -10.09 16.43
CA PRO A 339 6.71 -11.20 16.54
C PRO A 339 7.35 -11.53 15.19
N ALA A 340 8.66 -11.78 15.17
CA ALA A 340 9.40 -12.09 13.94
C ALA A 340 8.82 -13.30 13.18
N GLY A 341 8.27 -14.28 13.88
CA GLY A 341 7.56 -15.43 13.30
C GLY A 341 6.28 -15.08 12.53
N TYR A 342 5.80 -13.89 12.69
CA TYR A 342 4.61 -13.34 12.07
C TYR A 342 4.81 -12.99 10.57
N LEU A 343 6.00 -12.55 10.18
CA LEU A 343 6.37 -12.30 8.79
C LEU A 343 7.06 -13.51 8.14
N HIS A 344 7.51 -14.45 8.95
CA HIS A 344 8.23 -15.64 8.54
C HIS A 344 7.45 -16.92 8.85
N VAL A 345 6.28 -17.09 8.24
CA VAL A 345 5.69 -18.41 8.16
C VAL A 345 6.62 -19.24 7.28
N SER A 346 7.39 -20.12 7.89
CA SER A 346 8.33 -20.99 7.19
C SER A 346 7.60 -21.74 6.06
N GLY A 347 8.12 -21.71 4.84
CA GLY A 347 7.50 -22.27 3.65
C GLY A 347 6.77 -21.26 2.76
N PHE A 348 6.41 -20.06 3.27
CA PHE A 348 5.90 -18.95 2.47
C PHE A 348 6.94 -17.84 2.22
N THR A 349 8.19 -18.09 2.56
CA THR A 349 9.32 -17.22 2.23
C THR A 349 9.35 -16.81 0.74
N PRO A 350 8.92 -17.67 -0.23
CA PRO A 350 8.80 -17.27 -1.63
C PRO A 350 7.80 -16.13 -1.87
N CYS A 351 6.95 -15.81 -0.91
CA CYS A 351 6.00 -14.70 -0.99
C CYS A 351 6.55 -13.38 -0.39
N ASN A 352 7.79 -13.38 0.10
CA ASN A 352 8.45 -12.19 0.61
C ASN A 352 9.34 -11.59 -0.48
N GLU A 353 9.07 -10.36 -0.87
CA GLU A 353 9.88 -9.62 -1.85
C GLU A 353 11.36 -9.57 -1.45
N ALA A 354 11.65 -9.30 -0.19
CA ALA A 354 13.00 -9.23 0.34
C ALA A 354 13.80 -10.55 0.26
N ALA A 355 13.14 -11.70 0.16
CA ALA A 355 13.81 -12.99 0.11
C ALA A 355 14.65 -13.20 -1.16
N TYR A 356 14.40 -12.43 -2.21
CA TYR A 356 15.11 -12.54 -3.48
C TYR A 356 16.24 -11.54 -3.65
N SER A 357 16.18 -10.41 -2.97
CA SER A 357 17.11 -9.29 -3.17
C SER A 357 18.56 -9.64 -2.84
N GLY A 358 18.80 -10.45 -1.81
CA GLY A 358 20.15 -10.86 -1.40
C GLY A 358 20.83 -11.90 -2.31
N SER A 359 20.09 -12.47 -3.26
CA SER A 359 20.59 -13.54 -4.14
C SER A 359 21.13 -13.04 -5.48
N PHE A 360 20.93 -11.77 -5.79
CA PHE A 360 21.31 -11.18 -7.07
C PHE A 360 22.26 -10.00 -6.88
N HIS A 361 23.30 -9.98 -7.69
CA HIS A 361 24.24 -8.83 -7.78
C HIS A 361 24.03 -8.14 -9.11
N PHE A 362 23.98 -6.81 -9.08
CA PHE A 362 23.81 -5.98 -10.26
C PHE A 362 25.02 -5.05 -10.39
N ASP A 363 25.55 -4.95 -11.61
CA ASP A 363 26.73 -4.09 -11.92
C ASP A 363 26.41 -2.60 -11.76
N VAL A 364 25.13 -2.25 -11.87
CA VAL A 364 24.67 -0.87 -11.74
C VAL A 364 23.58 -0.78 -10.65
N PRO A 365 23.56 0.34 -9.89
CA PRO A 365 22.54 0.53 -8.86
C PRO A 365 21.16 0.74 -9.49
N ALA A 366 20.12 0.33 -8.77
CA ALA A 366 18.75 0.60 -9.15
C ALA A 366 18.45 2.11 -9.19
N ILE A 367 17.38 2.47 -9.89
CA ILE A 367 16.85 3.85 -9.95
C ILE A 367 16.75 4.42 -8.52
N GLY A 368 17.36 5.60 -8.32
CA GLY A 368 17.29 6.35 -7.06
C GLY A 368 18.25 5.91 -5.96
N HIS A 369 18.98 4.80 -6.12
CA HIS A 369 19.91 4.34 -5.06
C HIS A 369 21.12 5.26 -4.87
N LYS A 370 21.51 6.03 -5.89
CA LYS A 370 22.57 7.07 -5.76
C LYS A 370 22.02 8.34 -5.13
N GLU A 371 20.83 8.75 -5.54
CA GLU A 371 20.18 9.98 -5.10
C GLU A 371 19.67 9.87 -3.66
N PHE A 372 19.28 8.69 -3.25
CA PHE A 372 18.67 8.43 -1.93
C PHE A 372 19.40 7.30 -1.19
N PRO A 373 20.56 7.57 -0.56
CA PRO A 373 21.34 6.53 0.12
C PRO A 373 20.58 5.88 1.30
N VAL A 374 19.72 6.64 1.99
CA VAL A 374 18.85 6.10 3.06
C VAL A 374 17.82 5.13 2.49
N TRP A 375 17.25 5.43 1.32
CA TRP A 375 16.37 4.48 0.63
C TRP A 375 17.12 3.19 0.30
N LYS A 376 18.31 3.28 -0.30
CA LYS A 376 19.13 2.11 -0.62
C LYS A 376 19.45 1.26 0.61
N GLU A 377 19.70 1.88 1.76
CA GLU A 377 20.03 1.18 3.01
C GLU A 377 18.81 0.38 3.55
N PHE A 378 17.64 0.99 3.58
CA PHE A 378 16.45 0.39 4.20
C PHE A 378 15.55 -0.37 3.22
N ILE A 379 15.62 -0.07 1.91
CA ILE A 379 14.81 -0.69 0.85
C ILE A 379 15.72 -1.12 -0.31
N PRO A 380 16.72 -1.98 -0.06
CA PRO A 380 17.71 -2.34 -1.07
C PRO A 380 17.16 -3.14 -2.24
N ASP A 381 16.01 -3.75 -2.05
CA ASP A 381 15.34 -4.64 -3.00
C ASP A 381 14.45 -3.91 -4.03
N GLN A 382 14.30 -2.59 -3.90
CA GLN A 382 13.45 -1.80 -4.78
C GLN A 382 14.13 -0.48 -5.19
N GLY A 383 14.03 -0.13 -6.46
CA GLY A 383 14.36 1.22 -6.91
C GLY A 383 13.30 2.24 -6.46
N GLN A 384 13.67 3.51 -6.42
CA GLN A 384 12.78 4.63 -6.08
C GLN A 384 11.96 5.05 -7.30
N ALA A 385 10.71 4.59 -7.39
CA ALA A 385 9.87 4.75 -8.58
C ALA A 385 9.62 6.22 -8.97
N MET A 386 9.71 7.17 -8.05
CA MET A 386 9.47 8.58 -8.36
C MET A 386 10.51 9.18 -9.31
N LEU A 387 11.68 8.56 -9.43
CA LEU A 387 12.69 8.97 -10.40
C LEU A 387 12.55 8.29 -11.76
N LEU A 388 11.63 7.35 -11.94
CA LEU A 388 11.41 6.68 -13.23
C LEU A 388 11.24 7.66 -14.39
N PRO A 389 10.39 8.72 -14.31
CA PRO A 389 10.25 9.67 -15.40
C PRO A 389 11.56 10.43 -15.73
N LYS A 390 12.38 10.73 -14.72
CA LYS A 390 13.69 11.37 -14.94
C LYS A 390 14.62 10.47 -15.74
N TYR A 391 14.72 9.19 -15.37
CA TYR A 391 15.59 8.24 -16.07
C TYR A 391 15.12 7.97 -17.51
N ILE A 392 13.81 8.00 -17.77
CA ILE A 392 13.26 7.91 -19.12
C ILE A 392 13.64 9.14 -19.95
N LEU A 393 13.41 10.35 -19.42
CA LEU A 393 13.54 11.60 -20.16
C LEU A 393 14.99 12.08 -20.30
N GLU A 394 15.82 11.89 -19.27
CA GLU A 394 17.20 12.37 -19.25
C GLU A 394 18.21 11.30 -19.69
N GLY A 395 17.85 10.03 -19.60
CA GLY A 395 18.72 8.90 -19.92
C GLY A 395 19.95 8.78 -19.02
N LYS A 396 19.93 9.36 -17.82
CA LYS A 396 21.09 9.42 -16.89
C LYS A 396 20.70 8.93 -15.50
N PRO A 397 21.60 8.15 -14.85
CA PRO A 397 22.93 7.70 -15.26
C PRO A 397 22.91 6.61 -16.34
N TYR A 398 21.76 6.03 -16.64
CA TYR A 398 21.47 5.12 -17.75
C TYR A 398 20.02 5.33 -18.22
N PRO A 399 19.73 5.05 -19.51
CA PRO A 399 18.37 5.23 -20.01
C PRO A 399 17.42 4.09 -19.56
N ILE A 400 16.15 4.42 -19.32
CA ILE A 400 15.07 3.43 -19.31
C ILE A 400 14.38 3.45 -20.67
N LYS A 401 14.41 2.31 -21.35
CA LYS A 401 13.88 2.09 -22.70
C LYS A 401 12.54 1.37 -22.68
N ALA A 402 12.34 0.50 -21.69
CA ALA A 402 11.10 -0.24 -21.57
C ALA A 402 10.60 -0.30 -20.12
N VAL A 403 9.27 -0.32 -19.99
CA VAL A 403 8.57 -0.57 -18.73
C VAL A 403 7.58 -1.70 -18.92
N PHE A 404 7.71 -2.76 -18.11
CA PHE A 404 6.68 -3.76 -17.92
C PHE A 404 5.92 -3.40 -16.64
N GLY A 405 4.74 -2.79 -16.80
CA GLY A 405 3.90 -2.31 -15.71
C GLY A 405 2.74 -3.27 -15.43
N MET A 406 2.47 -3.52 -14.15
CA MET A 406 1.27 -4.23 -13.69
C MET A 406 0.46 -3.30 -12.82
N GLY A 407 -0.58 -2.68 -13.39
CA GLY A 407 -1.40 -1.66 -12.73
C GLY A 407 -0.66 -0.32 -12.56
N LEU A 408 0.08 0.11 -13.57
CA LEU A 408 0.73 1.42 -13.58
C LEU A 408 -0.30 2.50 -13.90
N ASN A 409 -0.50 3.42 -12.96
CA ASN A 409 -1.42 4.54 -13.15
C ASN A 409 -0.70 5.87 -12.89
N HIS A 410 -0.33 6.59 -13.97
CA HIS A 410 0.39 7.86 -13.86
C HIS A 410 -0.41 8.95 -13.15
N MET A 411 -1.75 8.86 -13.14
CA MET A 411 -2.60 9.79 -12.40
C MET A 411 -2.42 9.70 -10.88
N MET A 412 -1.81 8.62 -10.38
CA MET A 412 -1.44 8.43 -8.98
C MET A 412 -0.01 8.91 -8.66
N TRP A 413 0.73 9.37 -9.67
CA TRP A 413 2.07 9.91 -9.48
C TRP A 413 2.02 11.32 -8.88
N PRO A 414 2.94 11.71 -8.00
CA PRO A 414 2.97 13.06 -7.41
C PRO A 414 3.05 14.19 -8.46
N ASP A 415 3.85 13.98 -9.51
CA ASP A 415 3.85 14.83 -10.71
C ASP A 415 3.35 14.01 -11.90
N SER A 416 2.02 13.95 -12.02
CA SER A 416 1.35 13.19 -13.08
C SER A 416 1.68 13.69 -14.49
N ASN A 417 1.90 14.99 -14.66
CA ASN A 417 2.26 15.56 -15.95
C ASN A 417 3.69 15.18 -16.37
N TYR A 418 4.61 15.15 -15.42
CA TYR A 418 5.99 14.71 -15.68
C TYR A 418 6.05 13.23 -16.05
N MET A 419 5.30 12.38 -15.32
CA MET A 419 5.19 10.96 -15.67
C MET A 419 4.49 10.76 -17.03
N LEU A 420 3.45 11.55 -17.34
CA LEU A 420 2.79 11.51 -18.63
C LEU A 420 3.75 11.83 -19.78
N LYS A 421 4.60 12.87 -19.61
CA LYS A 421 5.64 13.21 -20.59
C LYS A 421 6.60 12.01 -20.78
N ALA A 422 7.01 11.37 -19.70
CA ALA A 422 7.86 10.20 -19.77
C ALA A 422 7.22 9.01 -20.52
N LEU A 423 5.92 8.74 -20.29
CA LEU A 423 5.21 7.68 -21.00
C LEU A 423 5.09 7.95 -22.51
N ARG A 424 5.02 9.21 -22.92
CA ARG A 424 5.02 9.59 -24.35
C ARG A 424 6.36 9.31 -25.03
N GLU A 425 7.46 9.59 -24.33
CA GLU A 425 8.82 9.44 -24.84
C GLU A 425 9.40 8.04 -24.67
N LEU A 426 8.76 7.18 -23.84
CA LEU A 426 9.23 5.83 -23.55
C LEU A 426 9.16 4.97 -24.82
N ASP A 427 10.22 4.25 -25.16
CA ASP A 427 10.31 3.47 -26.40
C ASP A 427 9.31 2.30 -26.41
N PHE A 428 9.12 1.62 -25.25
CA PHE A 428 8.20 0.47 -25.18
C PHE A 428 7.54 0.38 -23.79
N PHE A 429 6.21 0.31 -23.78
CA PHE A 429 5.42 0.17 -22.56
C PHE A 429 4.43 -0.98 -22.66
N VAL A 430 4.53 -1.94 -21.76
CA VAL A 430 3.55 -3.00 -21.54
C VAL A 430 2.76 -2.68 -20.29
N ASP A 431 1.43 -2.71 -20.37
CA ASP A 431 0.57 -2.54 -19.19
C ASP A 431 -0.34 -3.76 -19.01
N VAL A 432 -0.31 -4.34 -17.82
CA VAL A 432 -1.20 -5.42 -17.39
C VAL A 432 -2.24 -4.81 -16.46
N ASP A 433 -3.47 -4.72 -16.91
CA ASP A 433 -4.53 -4.07 -16.13
C ASP A 433 -5.89 -4.76 -16.36
N LEU A 434 -6.88 -4.38 -15.55
CA LEU A 434 -8.27 -4.80 -15.67
C LEU A 434 -9.08 -3.90 -16.60
N PHE A 435 -8.76 -2.60 -16.62
CA PHE A 435 -9.53 -1.57 -17.31
C PHE A 435 -8.64 -0.68 -18.14
N THR A 436 -9.21 -0.14 -19.21
CA THR A 436 -8.58 0.98 -19.90
C THR A 436 -8.56 2.21 -18.98
N SER A 437 -7.37 2.75 -18.80
CA SER A 437 -7.12 3.96 -18.00
C SER A 437 -6.44 5.02 -18.85
N GLU A 438 -6.23 6.22 -18.31
CA GLU A 438 -5.44 7.23 -19.01
C GLU A 438 -3.99 6.76 -19.25
N SER A 439 -3.45 5.90 -18.40
CA SER A 439 -2.10 5.35 -18.59
C SER A 439 -2.04 4.31 -19.70
N THR A 440 -3.04 3.43 -19.81
CA THR A 440 -3.07 2.36 -20.80
C THR A 440 -3.09 2.90 -22.24
N ARG A 441 -3.55 4.14 -22.45
CA ARG A 441 -3.52 4.80 -23.77
C ARG A 441 -2.12 4.97 -24.36
N TYR A 442 -1.10 4.93 -23.49
CA TYR A 442 0.32 5.08 -23.87
C TYR A 442 1.04 3.73 -24.01
N ALA A 443 0.38 2.64 -23.66
CA ALA A 443 0.95 1.30 -23.78
C ALA A 443 1.09 0.89 -25.27
N ASP A 444 2.12 0.10 -25.54
CA ASP A 444 2.35 -0.56 -26.81
C ASP A 444 1.63 -1.92 -26.85
N ILE A 445 1.61 -2.61 -25.69
CA ILE A 445 0.89 -3.86 -25.49
C ILE A 445 0.05 -3.76 -24.21
N LEU A 446 -1.23 -4.15 -24.30
CA LEU A 446 -2.11 -4.32 -23.15
C LEU A 446 -2.39 -5.80 -22.91
N LEU A 447 -2.26 -6.23 -21.66
CA LEU A 447 -2.53 -7.62 -21.27
C LEU A 447 -3.68 -7.68 -20.26
N PRO A 448 -4.69 -8.55 -20.49
CA PRO A 448 -5.88 -8.64 -19.64
C PRO A 448 -5.62 -9.44 -18.38
N ALA A 449 -5.81 -8.84 -17.22
CA ALA A 449 -5.72 -9.48 -15.91
C ALA A 449 -7.08 -10.03 -15.42
N CYS A 450 -7.02 -11.00 -14.49
CA CYS A 450 -8.18 -11.55 -13.79
C CYS A 450 -8.58 -10.71 -12.56
N THR A 451 -9.88 -10.61 -12.29
CA THR A 451 -10.40 -10.16 -11.00
C THR A 451 -10.27 -11.25 -9.92
N SER A 452 -10.51 -10.91 -8.64
CA SER A 452 -10.47 -11.89 -7.55
C SER A 452 -11.53 -12.99 -7.68
N LEU A 453 -12.63 -12.76 -8.42
CA LEU A 453 -13.64 -13.80 -8.67
C LEU A 453 -13.23 -14.81 -9.74
N GLU A 454 -12.21 -14.51 -10.54
CA GLU A 454 -11.76 -15.28 -11.69
C GLU A 454 -10.47 -16.07 -11.43
N ARG A 455 -9.84 -15.88 -10.24
CA ARG A 455 -8.56 -16.49 -9.89
C ARG A 455 -8.56 -17.04 -8.47
N SER A 456 -7.64 -17.96 -8.21
CA SER A 456 -7.33 -18.37 -6.83
C SER A 456 -6.47 -17.31 -6.16
N ASP A 457 -6.61 -17.18 -4.85
CA ASP A 457 -5.77 -16.30 -4.03
C ASP A 457 -5.51 -16.92 -2.66
N VAL A 458 -4.43 -16.50 -2.02
CA VAL A 458 -4.09 -16.88 -0.63
C VAL A 458 -3.77 -15.62 0.14
N LYS A 459 -4.39 -15.47 1.31
CA LYS A 459 -4.09 -14.37 2.22
C LYS A 459 -3.64 -14.91 3.57
N ILE A 460 -2.48 -14.44 4.01
CA ILE A 460 -1.98 -14.64 5.37
C ILE A 460 -2.28 -13.35 6.13
N PHE A 461 -3.00 -13.49 7.22
CA PHE A 461 -3.33 -12.37 8.10
C PHE A 461 -2.31 -12.26 9.22
N SER A 462 -2.32 -11.12 9.84
CA SER A 462 -1.38 -10.72 10.84
C SER A 462 -1.42 -11.52 12.15
N ASP A 463 -2.49 -12.18 12.44
CA ASP A 463 -2.67 -13.10 13.57
C ASP A 463 -2.33 -14.57 13.24
N GLY A 464 -1.70 -14.80 12.07
CA GLY A 464 -1.35 -16.14 11.59
C GLY A 464 -2.49 -16.89 10.89
N TYR A 465 -3.68 -16.29 10.78
CA TYR A 465 -4.78 -16.90 10.03
C TYR A 465 -4.47 -16.91 8.54
N VAL A 466 -4.64 -18.08 7.90
CA VAL A 466 -4.43 -18.27 6.46
C VAL A 466 -5.77 -18.59 5.81
N GLN A 467 -6.11 -17.88 4.76
CA GLN A 467 -7.32 -18.09 4.00
C GLN A 467 -7.01 -18.31 2.52
N CYS A 468 -7.54 -19.41 1.97
CA CYS A 468 -7.47 -19.73 0.55
C CYS A 468 -8.80 -19.37 -0.11
N PHE A 469 -8.75 -18.72 -1.24
CA PHE A 469 -9.91 -18.29 -2.01
C PHE A 469 -9.90 -18.93 -3.38
N PRO A 470 -10.82 -19.87 -3.69
CA PRO A 470 -10.98 -20.40 -5.03
C PRO A 470 -11.69 -19.40 -5.95
N PRO A 471 -11.56 -19.53 -7.27
CA PRO A 471 -12.30 -18.73 -8.22
C PRO A 471 -13.81 -19.08 -8.16
N ALA A 472 -14.66 -18.06 -8.28
CA ALA A 472 -16.10 -18.25 -8.40
C ALA A 472 -16.53 -18.57 -9.83
N ILE A 473 -15.85 -17.99 -10.82
CA ILE A 473 -16.13 -18.16 -12.24
C ILE A 473 -14.83 -18.37 -13.03
N LYS A 474 -14.95 -18.85 -14.24
CA LYS A 474 -13.83 -18.89 -15.19
C LYS A 474 -13.43 -17.46 -15.60
N PRO A 475 -12.16 -17.22 -15.95
CA PRO A 475 -11.73 -15.97 -16.53
C PRO A 475 -12.61 -15.52 -17.71
N LEU A 476 -12.95 -14.23 -17.75
CA LEU A 476 -13.71 -13.65 -18.86
C LEU A 476 -12.79 -13.37 -20.04
N GLY A 477 -13.28 -13.62 -21.24
CA GLY A 477 -12.49 -13.47 -22.45
C GLY A 477 -11.25 -14.36 -22.42
N GLU A 478 -10.09 -13.77 -22.63
CA GLU A 478 -8.78 -14.41 -22.52
C GLU A 478 -7.96 -13.88 -21.34
N SER A 479 -8.62 -13.31 -20.32
CA SER A 479 -7.92 -12.83 -19.11
C SER A 479 -7.14 -13.95 -18.44
N ARG A 480 -5.94 -13.63 -17.95
CA ARG A 480 -5.08 -14.57 -17.23
C ARG A 480 -4.76 -14.06 -15.84
N HIS A 481 -4.49 -15.00 -14.93
CA HIS A 481 -3.96 -14.67 -13.61
C HIS A 481 -2.61 -13.99 -13.75
N ASP A 482 -2.36 -12.92 -13.00
CA ASP A 482 -1.11 -12.14 -13.04
C ASP A 482 0.14 -13.02 -12.94
N ILE A 483 0.14 -13.99 -12.03
CA ILE A 483 1.27 -14.92 -11.84
C ILE A 483 1.50 -15.78 -13.09
N GLN A 484 0.44 -16.22 -13.77
CA GLN A 484 0.53 -16.94 -15.03
C GLN A 484 1.16 -16.06 -16.11
N ILE A 485 0.73 -14.79 -16.22
CA ILE A 485 1.30 -13.83 -17.18
C ILE A 485 2.81 -13.69 -16.96
N ILE A 486 3.25 -13.56 -15.71
CA ILE A 486 4.67 -13.43 -15.37
C ILE A 486 5.45 -14.68 -15.75
N PHE A 487 4.95 -15.88 -15.44
CA PHE A 487 5.66 -17.13 -15.73
C PHE A 487 5.73 -17.44 -17.22
N GLU A 488 4.68 -17.14 -17.97
CA GLU A 488 4.66 -17.33 -19.43
C GLU A 488 5.60 -16.33 -20.12
N LEU A 489 5.64 -15.07 -19.64
CA LEU A 489 6.61 -14.08 -20.08
C LEU A 489 8.04 -14.53 -19.77
N ALA A 490 8.31 -15.03 -18.54
CA ALA A 490 9.63 -15.54 -18.19
C ALA A 490 10.10 -16.64 -19.15
N LYS A 491 9.21 -17.54 -19.54
CA LYS A 491 9.47 -18.58 -20.54
C LYS A 491 9.82 -18.00 -21.92
N ALA A 492 9.12 -16.95 -22.34
CA ALA A 492 9.35 -16.31 -23.63
C ALA A 492 10.66 -15.52 -23.67
N LEU A 493 11.11 -15.01 -22.53
CA LEU A 493 12.38 -14.28 -22.41
C LEU A 493 13.62 -15.20 -22.44
N GLY A 494 13.46 -16.51 -22.20
CA GLY A 494 14.53 -17.52 -22.11
C GLY A 494 14.91 -17.73 -20.65
#